data_83130e4ffdd23b3dfef2d99da628cff7
#
_entry.id   83130e4ffdd23b3dfef2d99da628cff7
#
_cell.length_a   1.000
_cell.length_b   1.000
_cell.length_c   1.000
_cell.angle_alpha   90.00
_cell.angle_beta   90.00
_cell.angle_gamma   90.00
#
_symmetry.space_group_name_H-M   'P 1'
#
loop_
_entity.id
_entity.type
_entity.pdbx_description
1 polymer ?
#
loop_
_entity_poly.entity_id
_entity_poly.type
_entity_poly.pdbx_seq_one_letter_code
_entity_poly.pdbx_strand_id
1 'polypeptide(L)'
;MKFPIKISLILSLLFILVFNSCKRIEEYPPEPVISYTDFVKIFNETDSIYDRGILKFEFTDGDGDLGLGKSDTFPPFNPGSKYYYNLIIDYFEVRNGVETHVPLTFYNSETEQYDTVYLSARIPLLTPKGSNKALTGEINDTIFIYNYFSDFDTLFLKFKIVDRALHESNLEITPYIVRTVSPVSGPL
;
A
#
# COMPACT_ATOMS: atom_id res chain seq x y z
N MET A 1 48.37 16.72 40.78
CA MET A 1 47.05 16.27 41.24
C MET A 1 46.82 14.86 40.70
N LYS A 2 46.85 13.83 41.55
CA LYS A 2 46.61 12.43 41.12
C LYS A 2 45.10 12.18 41.20
N PHE A 3 44.41 12.07 40.05
CA PHE A 3 43.00 11.65 40.03
C PHE A 3 42.91 10.24 40.62
N PRO A 4 41.98 9.98 41.54
CA PRO A 4 41.82 8.64 42.09
C PRO A 4 41.37 7.67 40.99
N ILE A 5 42.02 6.53 40.92
CA ILE A 5 41.85 5.48 39.91
C ILE A 5 40.35 5.13 39.65
N LYS A 6 39.52 5.24 40.70
CA LYS A 6 38.05 5.01 40.62
C LYS A 6 37.33 6.01 39.70
N ILE A 7 37.73 7.28 39.67
CA ILE A 7 37.12 8.32 38.82
C ILE A 7 37.54 8.10 37.35
N SER A 8 38.79 7.70 37.12
CA SER A 8 39.26 7.37 35.78
C SER A 8 38.52 6.16 35.18
N LEU A 9 38.25 5.15 36.00
CA LEU A 9 37.49 3.97 35.58
C LEU A 9 36.03 4.30 35.25
N ILE A 10 35.37 5.15 36.03
CA ILE A 10 33.99 5.60 35.79
C ILE A 10 33.93 6.44 34.51
N LEU A 11 34.89 7.33 34.29
CA LEU A 11 34.96 8.16 33.09
C LEU A 11 35.18 7.32 31.81
N SER A 12 36.05 6.28 31.91
CA SER A 12 36.28 5.34 30.82
C SER A 12 35.06 4.49 30.51
N LEU A 13 34.30 4.05 31.51
CA LEU A 13 33.06 3.28 31.31
C LEU A 13 31.98 4.16 30.70
N LEU A 14 31.86 5.43 31.13
CA LEU A 14 30.92 6.38 30.56
C LEU A 14 31.26 6.69 29.09
N PHE A 15 32.56 6.81 28.76
CA PHE A 15 33.00 7.02 27.37
C PHE A 15 32.67 5.85 26.44
N ILE A 16 32.77 4.61 26.91
CA ILE A 16 32.42 3.41 26.15
C ILE A 16 30.91 3.35 25.88
N LEU A 17 30.08 3.79 26.83
CA LEU A 17 28.60 3.80 26.66
C LEU A 17 28.14 4.82 25.61
N VAL A 18 28.81 5.95 25.44
CA VAL A 18 28.45 6.98 24.47
C VAL A 18 28.73 6.54 23.03
N PHE A 19 29.77 5.73 22.80
CA PHE A 19 30.13 5.26 21.45
C PHE A 19 29.28 4.08 20.93
N ASN A 20 28.49 3.42 21.78
CA ASN A 20 27.57 2.35 21.33
C ASN A 20 26.20 2.87 20.89
N SER A 21 25.99 4.19 20.90
CA SER A 21 24.70 4.81 20.48
C SER A 21 24.63 5.13 18.99
N CYS A 22 25.50 4.59 18.13
CA CYS A 22 25.33 4.68 16.70
C CYS A 22 24.11 3.82 16.30
N LYS A 23 22.95 4.47 16.09
CA LYS A 23 21.86 3.86 15.32
C LYS A 23 22.43 3.52 13.94
N ARG A 24 22.37 2.26 13.53
CA ARG A 24 22.58 1.88 12.13
C ARG A 24 21.55 2.66 11.33
N ILE A 25 22.02 3.50 10.42
CA ILE A 25 21.16 4.08 9.39
C ILE A 25 20.87 2.88 8.47
N GLU A 26 19.64 2.44 8.45
CA GLU A 26 19.20 1.44 7.48
C GLU A 26 19.23 2.13 6.11
N GLU A 27 20.05 1.63 5.22
CA GLU A 27 20.12 2.07 3.83
C GLU A 27 19.14 1.19 3.05
N TYR A 28 18.06 1.80 2.57
CA TYR A 28 17.12 1.17 1.65
C TYR A 28 17.50 1.50 0.21
N PRO A 29 17.15 0.63 -0.77
CA PRO A 29 17.34 0.95 -2.19
C PRO A 29 16.47 2.17 -2.57
N PRO A 30 16.89 2.96 -3.60
CA PRO A 30 16.08 4.05 -4.13
C PRO A 30 14.71 3.57 -4.64
N GLU A 31 14.68 2.36 -5.21
CA GLU A 31 13.44 1.74 -5.65
C GLU A 31 12.57 1.40 -4.44
N PRO A 32 11.28 1.78 -4.43
CA PRO A 32 10.38 1.41 -3.35
C PRO A 32 10.21 -0.12 -3.27
N VAL A 33 10.11 -0.64 -2.06
CA VAL A 33 9.82 -2.05 -1.79
C VAL A 33 8.57 -2.13 -0.96
N ILE A 34 7.63 -3.02 -1.32
CA ILE A 34 6.39 -3.23 -0.58
C ILE A 34 6.28 -4.67 -0.09
N SER A 35 5.51 -4.85 0.98
CA SER A 35 5.16 -6.16 1.53
C SER A 35 3.71 -6.17 1.97
N TYR A 36 2.91 -7.06 1.39
CA TYR A 36 1.52 -7.25 1.79
C TYR A 36 1.44 -7.66 3.26
N THR A 37 0.53 -7.04 4.02
CA THR A 37 0.30 -7.37 5.44
C THR A 37 -1.06 -7.96 5.69
N ASP A 38 -2.15 -7.34 5.18
CA ASP A 38 -3.51 -7.80 5.46
C ASP A 38 -4.52 -7.25 4.45
N PHE A 39 -5.70 -7.88 4.40
CA PHE A 39 -6.89 -7.39 3.74
C PHE A 39 -8.11 -7.55 4.63
N VAL A 40 -8.61 -6.44 5.16
CA VAL A 40 -9.76 -6.43 6.08
C VAL A 40 -11.04 -6.13 5.31
N LYS A 41 -11.93 -7.13 5.18
CA LYS A 41 -13.23 -6.94 4.53
C LYS A 41 -14.14 -6.03 5.35
N ILE A 42 -14.87 -5.13 4.68
CA ILE A 42 -15.87 -4.26 5.28
C ILE A 42 -17.25 -4.75 4.87
N PHE A 43 -18.06 -5.09 5.87
CA PHE A 43 -19.44 -5.54 5.65
C PHE A 43 -20.37 -4.34 5.46
N ASN A 44 -21.17 -4.37 4.40
CA ASN A 44 -22.24 -3.42 4.14
C ASN A 44 -23.55 -4.00 4.67
N GLU A 45 -24.05 -3.46 5.76
CA GLU A 45 -25.28 -3.95 6.42
C GLU A 45 -26.53 -3.73 5.55
N THR A 46 -26.54 -2.68 4.73
CA THR A 46 -27.69 -2.36 3.87
C THR A 46 -27.90 -3.41 2.81
N ASP A 47 -26.83 -3.83 2.15
CA ASP A 47 -26.89 -4.78 1.04
C ASP A 47 -26.55 -6.21 1.49
N SER A 48 -26.16 -6.39 2.76
CA SER A 48 -25.74 -7.67 3.36
C SER A 48 -24.61 -8.37 2.59
N ILE A 49 -23.65 -7.58 2.12
CA ILE A 49 -22.48 -8.06 1.36
C ILE A 49 -21.18 -7.43 1.86
N TYR A 50 -20.06 -8.03 1.48
CA TYR A 50 -18.76 -7.38 1.56
C TYR A 50 -18.49 -6.64 0.25
N ASP A 51 -18.72 -5.32 0.22
CA ASP A 51 -18.55 -4.49 -0.96
C ASP A 51 -17.18 -3.80 -1.03
N ARG A 52 -16.49 -3.68 0.11
CA ARG A 52 -15.22 -3.00 0.27
C ARG A 52 -14.28 -3.78 1.16
N GLY A 53 -13.02 -3.39 1.13
CA GLY A 53 -12.01 -3.86 2.07
C GLY A 53 -10.86 -2.86 2.19
N ILE A 54 -10.08 -2.99 3.25
CA ILE A 54 -8.88 -2.22 3.49
C ILE A 54 -7.69 -3.08 3.07
N LEU A 55 -7.00 -2.69 2.01
CA LEU A 55 -5.71 -3.25 1.62
C LEU A 55 -4.63 -2.61 2.51
N LYS A 56 -3.85 -3.46 3.18
CA LYS A 56 -2.76 -3.03 4.05
C LYS A 56 -1.44 -3.58 3.56
N PHE A 57 -0.44 -2.74 3.50
CA PHE A 57 0.92 -3.14 3.15
C PHE A 57 1.95 -2.19 3.74
N GLU A 58 3.10 -2.75 4.08
CA GLU A 58 4.28 -1.97 4.47
C GLU A 58 5.06 -1.54 3.24
N PHE A 59 5.82 -0.45 3.38
CA PHE A 59 6.73 0.01 2.33
C PHE A 59 8.03 0.54 2.91
N THR A 60 9.08 0.47 2.09
CA THR A 60 10.34 1.20 2.26
C THR A 60 10.67 1.93 0.97
N ASP A 61 11.30 3.10 1.09
CA ASP A 61 11.69 3.95 -0.03
C ASP A 61 12.98 4.69 0.36
N GLY A 62 14.09 4.40 -0.31
CA GLY A 62 15.43 4.80 0.13
C GLY A 62 15.77 6.26 -0.12
N ASP A 63 15.28 6.87 -1.19
CA ASP A 63 15.49 8.29 -1.48
C ASP A 63 14.35 9.18 -0.97
N GLY A 64 13.23 8.55 -0.52
CA GLY A 64 12.16 9.21 0.22
C GLY A 64 11.31 10.13 -0.63
N ASP A 65 11.11 9.80 -1.89
CA ASP A 65 10.32 10.61 -2.80
C ASP A 65 8.93 10.04 -3.13
N LEU A 66 8.49 9.03 -2.37
CA LEU A 66 7.18 8.42 -2.52
C LEU A 66 6.04 9.41 -2.27
N GLY A 67 5.07 9.36 -3.17
CA GLY A 67 3.83 10.12 -3.08
C GLY A 67 3.74 11.28 -4.06
N LEU A 68 2.51 11.68 -4.37
CA LEU A 68 2.20 12.74 -5.32
C LEU A 68 1.45 13.88 -4.64
N GLY A 69 1.94 15.11 -4.85
CA GLY A 69 1.27 16.32 -4.37
C GLY A 69 0.05 16.70 -5.22
N LYS A 70 -0.77 17.62 -4.72
CA LYS A 70 -1.93 18.14 -5.47
C LYS A 70 -1.52 18.89 -6.74
N SER A 71 -0.29 19.43 -6.80
CA SER A 71 0.27 20.15 -7.94
C SER A 71 0.87 19.24 -9.01
N ASP A 72 1.02 17.93 -8.74
CA ASP A 72 1.59 16.99 -9.69
C ASP A 72 0.52 16.56 -10.71
N THR A 73 0.18 17.50 -11.59
CA THR A 73 -0.87 17.38 -12.62
C THR A 73 -0.34 17.54 -14.05
N PHE A 74 0.98 17.67 -14.19
CA PHE A 74 1.66 17.72 -15.48
C PHE A 74 2.35 16.40 -15.80
N PRO A 75 2.70 16.13 -17.08
CA PRO A 75 3.43 14.92 -17.43
C PRO A 75 4.67 14.72 -16.55
N PRO A 76 4.91 13.47 -16.09
CA PRO A 76 4.19 12.22 -16.41
C PRO A 76 2.97 11.91 -15.52
N PHE A 77 2.57 12.81 -14.59
CA PHE A 77 1.54 12.58 -13.56
C PHE A 77 0.17 13.18 -13.90
N ASN A 78 -0.04 13.63 -15.15
CA ASN A 78 -1.31 14.22 -15.59
C ASN A 78 -2.43 13.19 -15.71
N PRO A 79 -3.70 13.61 -15.59
CA PRO A 79 -4.84 12.72 -15.80
C PRO A 79 -4.75 11.97 -17.14
N GLY A 80 -5.01 10.67 -17.10
CA GLY A 80 -4.93 9.79 -18.27
C GLY A 80 -3.52 9.29 -18.62
N SER A 81 -2.47 9.75 -17.93
CA SER A 81 -1.11 9.20 -18.09
C SER A 81 -0.93 7.90 -17.31
N LYS A 82 0.06 7.09 -17.71
CA LYS A 82 0.43 5.84 -17.02
C LYS A 82 0.69 6.05 -15.52
N TYR A 83 1.26 7.19 -15.14
CA TYR A 83 1.70 7.48 -13.79
C TYR A 83 0.78 8.48 -13.05
N TYR A 84 -0.44 8.67 -13.56
CA TYR A 84 -1.44 9.47 -12.84
C TYR A 84 -1.73 8.89 -11.46
N TYR A 85 -1.82 7.55 -11.37
CA TYR A 85 -1.88 6.81 -10.12
C TYR A 85 -0.50 6.27 -9.78
N ASN A 86 -0.13 6.32 -8.51
CA ASN A 86 1.12 5.80 -7.99
C ASN A 86 0.95 4.61 -7.02
N LEU A 87 -0.28 4.23 -6.72
CA LEU A 87 -0.68 2.91 -6.24
C LEU A 87 -1.49 2.27 -7.38
N ILE A 88 -0.91 1.29 -8.03
CA ILE A 88 -1.50 0.59 -9.17
C ILE A 88 -2.07 -0.72 -8.68
N ILE A 89 -3.36 -0.95 -8.91
CA ILE A 89 -4.08 -2.14 -8.43
C ILE A 89 -4.85 -2.75 -9.58
N ASP A 90 -4.60 -4.03 -9.84
CA ASP A 90 -5.32 -4.86 -10.79
C ASP A 90 -6.22 -5.85 -10.05
N TYR A 91 -7.46 -5.99 -10.49
CA TYR A 91 -8.48 -6.85 -9.93
C TYR A 91 -8.62 -8.14 -10.73
N PHE A 92 -8.55 -9.27 -10.04
CA PHE A 92 -8.69 -10.60 -10.63
C PHE A 92 -9.81 -11.36 -9.94
N GLU A 93 -10.55 -12.14 -10.70
CA GLU A 93 -11.51 -13.14 -10.20
C GLU A 93 -11.03 -14.55 -10.48
N VAL A 94 -11.37 -15.48 -9.59
CA VAL A 94 -11.18 -16.91 -9.82
C VAL A 94 -12.46 -17.47 -10.45
N ARG A 95 -12.45 -17.61 -11.77
CA ARG A 95 -13.59 -18.08 -12.56
C ARG A 95 -13.40 -19.53 -12.95
N ASN A 96 -14.22 -20.43 -12.38
CA ASN A 96 -14.11 -21.88 -12.62
C ASN A 96 -12.69 -22.42 -12.41
N GLY A 97 -11.99 -21.91 -11.39
CA GLY A 97 -10.60 -22.30 -11.08
C GLY A 97 -9.52 -21.59 -11.93
N VAL A 98 -9.92 -20.65 -12.79
CA VAL A 98 -8.99 -19.88 -13.64
C VAL A 98 -8.90 -18.44 -13.15
N GLU A 99 -7.69 -17.98 -12.86
CA GLU A 99 -7.41 -16.58 -12.52
C GLU A 99 -7.63 -15.68 -13.75
N THR A 100 -8.58 -14.76 -13.65
CA THR A 100 -9.00 -13.93 -14.77
C THR A 100 -8.89 -12.46 -14.37
N HIS A 101 -8.15 -11.66 -15.13
CA HIS A 101 -8.13 -10.20 -14.96
C HIS A 101 -9.47 -9.62 -15.39
N VAL A 102 -10.10 -8.84 -14.52
CA VAL A 102 -11.43 -8.30 -14.73
C VAL A 102 -11.41 -6.80 -14.50
N PRO A 103 -11.61 -5.98 -15.53
CA PRO A 103 -11.85 -4.56 -15.30
C PRO A 103 -13.22 -4.39 -14.62
N LEU A 104 -13.22 -3.72 -13.47
CA LEU A 104 -14.47 -3.35 -12.82
C LEU A 104 -15.14 -2.23 -13.60
N THR A 105 -16.46 -2.33 -13.76
CA THR A 105 -17.25 -1.32 -14.46
C THR A 105 -18.47 -0.93 -13.64
N PHE A 106 -18.93 0.31 -13.80
CA PHE A 106 -20.21 0.77 -13.27
C PHE A 106 -21.03 1.45 -14.38
N TYR A 107 -22.33 1.38 -14.27
CA TYR A 107 -23.21 2.07 -15.20
C TYR A 107 -23.32 3.55 -14.82
N ASN A 108 -22.93 4.42 -15.74
CA ASN A 108 -23.05 5.86 -15.61
C ASN A 108 -24.39 6.30 -16.24
N SER A 109 -25.34 6.69 -15.42
CA SER A 109 -26.67 7.10 -15.87
C SER A 109 -26.68 8.44 -16.62
N GLU A 110 -25.65 9.26 -16.48
CA GLU A 110 -25.56 10.55 -17.19
C GLU A 110 -25.09 10.37 -18.63
N THR A 111 -24.20 9.42 -18.87
CA THR A 111 -23.65 9.10 -20.20
C THR A 111 -24.34 7.92 -20.86
N GLU A 112 -25.20 7.20 -20.12
CA GLU A 112 -25.83 5.94 -20.51
C GLU A 112 -24.81 4.86 -20.97
N GLN A 113 -23.60 4.88 -20.40
CA GLN A 113 -22.49 3.98 -20.74
C GLN A 113 -21.91 3.33 -19.49
N TYR A 114 -21.13 2.28 -19.72
CA TYR A 114 -20.34 1.66 -18.65
C TYR A 114 -18.94 2.28 -18.60
N ASP A 115 -18.62 2.90 -17.47
CA ASP A 115 -17.31 3.45 -17.20
C ASP A 115 -16.45 2.44 -16.42
N THR A 116 -15.14 2.47 -16.62
CA THR A 116 -14.21 1.63 -15.88
C THR A 116 -13.94 2.22 -14.49
N VAL A 117 -14.08 1.39 -13.46
CA VAL A 117 -13.62 1.72 -12.09
C VAL A 117 -12.13 1.39 -11.99
N TYR A 118 -11.34 2.40 -11.71
CA TYR A 118 -9.92 2.21 -11.38
C TYR A 118 -9.80 2.04 -9.87
N LEU A 119 -9.27 0.88 -9.44
CA LEU A 119 -8.91 0.65 -8.03
C LEU A 119 -7.62 1.36 -7.65
N SER A 120 -6.83 1.73 -8.66
CA SER A 120 -5.58 2.46 -8.48
C SER A 120 -5.82 3.82 -7.84
N ALA A 121 -4.90 4.23 -6.96
CA ALA A 121 -5.01 5.42 -6.13
C ALA A 121 -3.78 6.32 -6.22
N ARG A 122 -3.92 7.55 -5.73
CA ARG A 122 -2.80 8.48 -5.55
C ARG A 122 -2.41 8.50 -4.08
N ILE A 123 -1.29 7.87 -3.75
CA ILE A 123 -0.65 8.05 -2.45
C ILE A 123 -0.24 9.51 -2.34
N PRO A 124 -0.67 10.23 -1.29
CA PRO A 124 -0.28 11.63 -1.10
C PRO A 124 1.22 11.75 -0.83
N LEU A 125 1.77 12.93 -1.05
CA LEU A 125 3.18 13.20 -0.75
C LEU A 125 3.47 12.93 0.73
N LEU A 126 4.33 11.96 1.00
CA LEU A 126 4.70 11.52 2.34
C LEU A 126 5.93 12.24 2.89
N THR A 127 6.76 12.79 2.01
CA THR A 127 8.02 13.44 2.39
C THR A 127 7.77 14.81 2.98
N PRO A 128 8.25 15.12 4.19
CA PRO A 128 8.29 16.49 4.69
C PRO A 128 9.19 17.36 3.78
N LYS A 129 8.77 18.60 3.53
CA LYS A 129 9.56 19.54 2.72
C LYS A 129 11.00 19.63 3.23
N GLY A 130 11.95 19.40 2.33
CA GLY A 130 13.38 19.66 2.56
C GLY A 130 14.21 18.50 3.08
N SER A 131 13.74 17.26 2.97
CA SER A 131 14.52 16.10 3.44
C SER A 131 14.33 14.90 2.51
N ASN A 132 15.32 14.63 1.68
CA ASN A 132 15.46 13.32 1.03
C ASN A 132 15.98 12.33 2.08
N LYS A 133 15.09 11.72 2.81
CA LYS A 133 15.41 10.69 3.80
C LYS A 133 14.60 9.47 3.48
N ALA A 134 15.22 8.32 3.61
CA ALA A 134 14.54 7.06 3.51
C ALA A 134 13.22 7.05 4.29
N LEU A 135 12.16 6.58 3.66
CA LEU A 135 10.84 6.43 4.22
C LEU A 135 10.56 4.97 4.50
N THR A 136 9.86 4.73 5.57
CA THR A 136 9.26 3.42 5.89
C THR A 136 7.93 3.66 6.58
N GLY A 137 6.96 2.80 6.33
CA GLY A 137 5.65 2.94 6.93
C GLY A 137 4.65 1.90 6.44
N GLU A 138 3.39 2.10 6.81
CA GLU A 138 2.26 1.28 6.39
C GLU A 138 1.27 2.16 5.63
N ILE A 139 0.72 1.61 4.55
CA ILE A 139 -0.37 2.20 3.79
C ILE A 139 -1.61 1.34 3.96
N ASN A 140 -2.72 2.00 4.27
CA ASN A 140 -4.05 1.43 4.41
C ASN A 140 -4.96 2.12 3.40
N ASP A 141 -5.36 1.41 2.35
CA ASP A 141 -6.26 1.95 1.32
C ASP A 141 -7.57 1.20 1.25
N THR A 142 -8.69 1.94 1.21
CA THR A 142 -10.03 1.36 1.13
C THR A 142 -10.42 1.15 -0.31
N ILE A 143 -10.58 -0.11 -0.68
CA ILE A 143 -10.83 -0.56 -2.05
C ILE A 143 -12.25 -1.11 -2.17
N PHE A 144 -12.95 -0.75 -3.25
CA PHE A 144 -14.20 -1.37 -3.64
C PHE A 144 -13.91 -2.71 -4.31
N ILE A 145 -14.54 -3.80 -3.84
CA ILE A 145 -14.27 -5.16 -4.31
C ILE A 145 -15.49 -5.87 -4.90
N TYR A 146 -16.64 -5.22 -4.94
CA TYR A 146 -17.86 -5.83 -5.44
C TYR A 146 -18.01 -5.61 -6.93
N ASN A 147 -18.16 -6.70 -7.68
CA ASN A 147 -18.44 -6.68 -9.10
C ASN A 147 -19.91 -7.05 -9.33
N TYR A 148 -20.74 -6.07 -9.67
CA TYR A 148 -22.18 -6.25 -9.92
C TYR A 148 -22.49 -7.15 -11.11
N PHE A 149 -21.53 -7.36 -12.01
CA PHE A 149 -21.72 -8.12 -13.24
C PHE A 149 -21.10 -9.52 -13.18
N SER A 150 -20.76 -9.98 -11.98
CA SER A 150 -20.08 -11.27 -11.80
C SER A 150 -20.72 -12.07 -10.67
N ASP A 151 -21.06 -13.32 -10.97
CA ASP A 151 -21.50 -14.31 -9.98
C ASP A 151 -20.35 -14.96 -9.24
N PHE A 152 -19.10 -14.67 -9.63
CA PHE A 152 -17.90 -15.20 -8.96
C PHE A 152 -17.59 -14.38 -7.71
N ASP A 153 -17.39 -15.06 -6.59
CA ASP A 153 -17.23 -14.45 -5.28
C ASP A 153 -15.77 -14.40 -4.78
N THR A 154 -14.90 -15.12 -5.44
CA THR A 154 -13.50 -15.24 -5.07
C THR A 154 -12.64 -14.35 -5.96
N LEU A 155 -11.89 -13.46 -5.33
CA LEU A 155 -11.03 -12.50 -6.02
C LEU A 155 -9.64 -12.44 -5.38
N PHE A 156 -8.71 -11.79 -6.04
CA PHE A 156 -7.44 -11.33 -5.49
C PHE A 156 -6.97 -10.07 -6.22
N LEU A 157 -6.04 -9.37 -5.59
CA LEU A 157 -5.48 -8.14 -6.10
C LEU A 157 -3.99 -8.34 -6.39
N LYS A 158 -3.51 -7.77 -7.50
CA LYS A 158 -2.09 -7.55 -7.77
C LYS A 158 -1.84 -6.07 -7.66
N PHE A 159 -0.81 -5.68 -6.91
CA PHE A 159 -0.57 -4.25 -6.71
C PHE A 159 0.92 -3.93 -6.60
N LYS A 160 1.25 -2.70 -6.96
CA LYS A 160 2.59 -2.10 -6.82
C LYS A 160 2.47 -0.61 -6.62
N ILE A 161 3.54 0.01 -6.14
CA ILE A 161 3.65 1.47 -6.04
C ILE A 161 4.72 2.01 -6.98
N VAL A 162 4.64 3.31 -7.27
CA VAL A 162 5.60 4.03 -8.09
C VAL A 162 5.97 5.31 -7.36
N ASP A 163 7.26 5.61 -7.25
CA ASP A 163 7.77 6.85 -6.70
C ASP A 163 7.75 8.02 -7.70
N ARG A 164 8.27 9.17 -7.31
CA ARG A 164 8.33 10.36 -8.17
C ARG A 164 9.43 10.27 -9.22
N ALA A 165 10.48 9.50 -8.96
CA ALA A 165 11.54 9.20 -9.92
C ALA A 165 11.13 8.14 -10.95
N LEU A 166 9.90 7.59 -10.83
CA LEU A 166 9.30 6.56 -11.66
C LEU A 166 9.90 5.17 -11.47
N HIS A 167 10.52 4.91 -10.33
CA HIS A 167 10.88 3.56 -9.94
C HIS A 167 9.62 2.80 -9.50
N GLU A 168 9.44 1.62 -10.05
CA GLU A 168 8.34 0.73 -9.69
C GLU A 168 8.81 -0.24 -8.59
N SER A 169 7.97 -0.48 -7.58
CA SER A 169 8.24 -1.49 -6.55
C SER A 169 8.14 -2.92 -7.10
N ASN A 170 8.48 -3.89 -6.25
CA ASN A 170 8.06 -5.27 -6.47
C ASN A 170 6.53 -5.34 -6.61
N LEU A 171 6.06 -6.41 -7.30
CA LEU A 171 4.63 -6.74 -7.40
C LEU A 171 4.24 -7.60 -6.20
N GLU A 172 3.21 -7.18 -5.47
CA GLU A 172 2.58 -7.96 -4.41
C GLU A 172 1.22 -8.53 -4.86
N ILE A 173 0.86 -9.66 -4.29
CA ILE A 173 -0.39 -10.36 -4.60
C ILE A 173 -1.07 -10.72 -3.28
N THR A 174 -2.34 -10.33 -3.14
CA THR A 174 -3.11 -10.74 -1.95
C THR A 174 -3.44 -12.23 -1.98
N PRO A 175 -3.66 -12.89 -0.85
CA PRO A 175 -4.37 -14.15 -0.82
C PRO A 175 -5.76 -14.03 -1.48
N TYR A 176 -6.40 -15.16 -1.76
CA TYR A 176 -7.78 -15.14 -2.24
C TYR A 176 -8.73 -14.55 -1.20
N ILE A 177 -9.55 -13.61 -1.65
CA ILE A 177 -10.55 -12.89 -0.87
C ILE A 177 -11.92 -13.40 -1.30
N VAL A 178 -12.69 -13.96 -0.36
CA VAL A 178 -14.05 -14.42 -0.63
C VAL A 178 -15.05 -13.34 -0.19
N ARG A 179 -15.88 -12.86 -1.11
CA ARG A 179 -16.86 -11.79 -0.88
C ARG A 179 -18.13 -12.26 -0.19
N THR A 180 -18.53 -13.51 -0.39
CA THR A 180 -19.76 -14.04 0.20
C THR A 180 -19.65 -14.19 1.71
N VAL A 181 -20.75 -13.95 2.37
CA VAL A 181 -20.96 -14.38 3.75
C VAL A 181 -21.29 -15.87 3.67
N SER A 182 -20.39 -16.74 4.18
CA SER A 182 -20.79 -18.14 4.38
C SER A 182 -22.04 -18.13 5.26
N PRO A 183 -23.17 -18.75 4.86
CA PRO A 183 -24.28 -18.89 5.77
C PRO A 183 -23.75 -19.56 7.03
N VAL A 184 -23.88 -18.87 8.15
CA VAL A 184 -23.56 -19.46 9.46
C VAL A 184 -24.45 -20.70 9.54
N SER A 185 -23.84 -21.88 9.45
CA SER A 185 -24.51 -23.12 9.78
C SER A 185 -24.83 -23.08 11.26
N GLY A 186 -25.98 -22.47 11.59
CA GLY A 186 -26.53 -22.52 12.93
C GLY A 186 -26.80 -23.99 13.25
N PRO A 187 -26.63 -24.39 14.52
CA PRO A 187 -26.99 -25.74 14.92
C PRO A 187 -28.50 -25.95 14.68
N LEU A 188 -28.84 -27.05 13.99
CA LEU A 188 -30.17 -27.58 13.85
C LEU A 188 -30.70 -27.98 15.24
#